data_d1d3dbfe5ac6025ab87e4517d4ebfdee
#
_entry.id   d1d3dbfe5ac6025ab87e4517d4ebfdee
#
_cell.length_a   1.000
_cell.length_b   1.000
_cell.length_c   1.000
_cell.angle_alpha   90.00
_cell.angle_beta   90.00
_cell.angle_gamma   90.00
#
_symmetry.space_group_name_H-M   'P 1'
#
loop_
_entity.id
_entity.type
_entity.pdbx_description
1 polymer ?
#
loop_
_entity_poly.entity_id
_entity_poly.type
_entity_poly.pdbx_seq_one_letter_code
_entity_poly.pdbx_strand_id
1 'polypeptide(L)'
;MTLNFWRMCTANLLLFASVYMLFPVLSFVMPEQLGMSVSRTGDMFLAFIAAMFAAGPFHAYLCDEYKRKNVLLSSAFVMLAAMAGYAFADSYLKLMLLASVQGVCFGLATTAGITVAIDITTSTRRSAGNMIYAWSARLGMLAGACAGFLLYDLYGFRTVVYVAVAVGVFGMYFASRVYVAFRAPIGMRLCSLDRFLLPRAWVPALNMLLIAFVPGVLLPLLYIGDYIAFLALAALTFLTLPFTRMFVKLSHHCQRGTGNTTCHLVMETGLLAGL
;
A
#
# COMPACT_ATOMS: atom_id res chain seq x y z
N MET A 1 11.72 15.12 14.71
CA MET A 1 10.43 14.48 14.40
C MET A 1 9.58 14.46 15.68
N THR A 2 8.27 14.70 15.56
CA THR A 2 7.34 14.73 16.69
C THR A 2 6.82 13.32 17.03
N LEU A 3 6.21 13.15 18.22
CA LEU A 3 5.55 11.88 18.59
C LEU A 3 4.43 11.52 17.61
N ASN A 4 3.68 12.52 17.12
CA ASN A 4 2.65 12.30 16.09
C ASN A 4 3.22 11.72 14.79
N PHE A 5 4.41 12.16 14.40
CA PHE A 5 5.09 11.63 13.22
C PHE A 5 5.47 10.14 13.39
N TRP A 6 6.02 9.78 14.55
CA TRP A 6 6.36 8.39 14.83
C TRP A 6 5.13 7.49 14.93
N ARG A 7 4.04 7.97 15.54
CA ARG A 7 2.74 7.27 15.52
C ARG A 7 2.26 7.01 14.10
N MET A 8 2.42 8.01 13.22
CA MET A 8 2.03 7.84 11.81
C MET A 8 2.92 6.85 11.06
N CYS A 9 4.23 6.83 11.32
CA CYS A 9 5.14 5.82 10.76
C CYS A 9 4.80 4.41 11.26
N THR A 10 4.50 4.24 12.56
CA THR A 10 4.06 2.95 13.12
C THR A 10 2.74 2.50 12.50
N ALA A 11 1.77 3.41 12.35
CA ALA A 11 0.51 3.12 11.69
C ALA A 11 0.74 2.62 10.25
N ASN A 12 1.59 3.31 9.49
CA ASN A 12 1.93 2.98 8.12
C ASN A 12 2.62 1.60 8.02
N LEU A 13 3.59 1.34 8.90
CA LEU A 13 4.27 0.06 8.98
C LEU A 13 3.28 -1.09 9.23
N LEU A 14 2.37 -0.94 10.20
CA LEU A 14 1.41 -1.98 10.56
C LEU A 14 0.35 -2.17 9.47
N LEU A 15 -0.13 -1.11 8.82
CA LEU A 15 -1.09 -1.22 7.72
C LEU A 15 -0.47 -1.93 6.51
N PHE A 16 0.77 -1.60 6.15
CA PHE A 16 1.48 -2.29 5.07
C PHE A 16 1.81 -3.74 5.45
N ALA A 17 2.24 -4.01 6.68
CA ALA A 17 2.45 -5.37 7.17
C ALA A 17 1.16 -6.20 7.08
N SER A 18 0.04 -5.64 7.49
CA SER A 18 -1.29 -6.28 7.40
C SER A 18 -1.62 -6.71 5.96
N VAL A 19 -1.49 -5.81 5.00
CA VAL A 19 -1.79 -6.10 3.59
C VAL A 19 -0.82 -7.13 3.02
N TYR A 20 0.47 -7.01 3.30
CA TYR A 20 1.50 -7.90 2.77
C TYR A 20 1.61 -9.24 3.49
N MET A 21 0.99 -9.42 4.65
CA MET A 21 0.76 -10.76 5.21
C MET A 21 -0.17 -11.58 4.30
N LEU A 22 -1.11 -10.92 3.63
CA LEU A 22 -2.16 -11.59 2.87
C LEU A 22 -1.79 -11.79 1.39
N PHE A 23 -1.25 -10.77 0.72
CA PHE A 23 -1.05 -10.79 -0.74
C PHE A 23 -0.21 -11.95 -1.24
N PRO A 24 1.00 -12.23 -0.71
CA PRO A 24 1.78 -13.35 -1.20
C PRO A 24 1.13 -14.70 -0.94
N VAL A 25 0.40 -14.83 0.18
CA VAL A 25 -0.30 -16.08 0.54
C VAL A 25 -1.49 -16.32 -0.38
N LEU A 26 -2.21 -15.28 -0.81
CA LEU A 26 -3.33 -15.42 -1.75
C LEU A 26 -2.91 -16.03 -3.08
N SER A 27 -1.69 -15.76 -3.58
CA SER A 27 -1.21 -16.34 -4.84
C SER A 27 -1.12 -17.87 -4.81
N PHE A 28 -0.98 -18.48 -3.63
CA PHE A 28 -0.96 -19.94 -3.44
C PHE A 28 -2.33 -20.51 -3.07
N VAL A 29 -2.98 -19.86 -2.12
CA VAL A 29 -4.23 -20.36 -1.54
C VAL A 29 -5.34 -20.43 -2.57
N MET A 30 -5.38 -19.47 -3.51
CA MET A 30 -6.44 -19.44 -4.52
C MET A 30 -6.40 -20.64 -5.47
N PRO A 31 -5.25 -21.03 -6.06
CA PRO A 31 -5.15 -22.27 -6.82
C PRO A 31 -5.42 -23.52 -6.00
N GLU A 32 -4.88 -23.58 -4.78
CA GLU A 32 -4.93 -24.79 -3.95
C GLU A 32 -6.32 -25.06 -3.36
N GLN A 33 -6.98 -24.05 -2.77
CA GLN A 33 -8.26 -24.24 -2.07
C GLN A 33 -9.48 -24.10 -2.95
N LEU A 34 -9.43 -23.25 -3.97
CA LEU A 34 -10.56 -22.99 -4.86
C LEU A 34 -10.40 -23.63 -6.24
N GLY A 35 -9.31 -24.37 -6.49
CA GLY A 35 -9.01 -24.98 -7.78
C GLY A 35 -8.93 -23.96 -8.91
N MET A 36 -8.60 -22.70 -8.61
CA MET A 36 -8.49 -21.64 -9.59
C MET A 36 -7.22 -21.80 -10.42
N SER A 37 -7.29 -21.48 -11.71
CA SER A 37 -6.08 -21.39 -12.51
C SER A 37 -5.19 -20.20 -12.05
N VAL A 38 -3.89 -20.31 -12.27
CA VAL A 38 -2.93 -19.21 -12.01
C VAL A 38 -3.38 -17.91 -12.69
N SER A 39 -3.91 -18.00 -13.93
CA SER A 39 -4.46 -16.85 -14.66
C SER A 39 -5.59 -16.15 -13.89
N ARG A 40 -6.53 -16.90 -13.30
CA ARG A 40 -7.62 -16.30 -12.50
C ARG A 40 -7.14 -15.65 -11.20
N THR A 41 -6.07 -16.15 -10.63
CA THR A 41 -5.44 -15.49 -9.48
C THR A 41 -4.80 -14.17 -9.90
N GLY A 42 -4.14 -14.13 -11.05
CA GLY A 42 -3.62 -12.91 -11.66
C GLY A 42 -4.72 -11.88 -11.95
N ASP A 43 -5.90 -12.31 -12.43
CA ASP A 43 -7.06 -11.43 -12.65
C ASP A 43 -7.50 -10.71 -11.36
N MET A 44 -7.40 -11.38 -10.21
CA MET A 44 -7.71 -10.77 -8.91
C MET A 44 -6.75 -9.61 -8.58
N PHE A 45 -5.45 -9.81 -8.76
CA PHE A 45 -4.47 -8.74 -8.56
C PHE A 45 -4.63 -7.62 -9.60
N LEU A 46 -4.95 -7.97 -10.84
CA LEU A 46 -5.26 -7.00 -11.88
C LEU A 46 -6.51 -6.17 -11.53
N ALA A 47 -7.56 -6.79 -10.98
CA ALA A 47 -8.75 -6.06 -10.52
C ALA A 47 -8.42 -5.09 -9.37
N PHE A 48 -7.57 -5.50 -8.42
CA PHE A 48 -7.07 -4.62 -7.38
C PHE A 48 -6.35 -3.40 -7.98
N ILE A 49 -5.40 -3.62 -8.89
CA ILE A 49 -4.64 -2.55 -9.54
C ILE A 49 -5.57 -1.63 -10.33
N ALA A 50 -6.45 -2.19 -11.15
CA ALA A 50 -7.38 -1.42 -11.96
C ALA A 50 -8.30 -0.54 -11.11
N ALA A 51 -8.85 -1.09 -10.03
CA ALA A 51 -9.70 -0.37 -9.08
C ALA A 51 -8.93 0.74 -8.34
N MET A 52 -7.69 0.48 -7.94
CA MET A 52 -6.80 1.47 -7.31
C MET A 52 -6.56 2.67 -8.24
N PHE A 53 -6.28 2.43 -9.52
CA PHE A 53 -6.06 3.48 -10.50
C PHE A 53 -7.36 4.19 -10.91
N ALA A 54 -8.47 3.48 -11.03
CA ALA A 54 -9.78 4.07 -11.33
C ALA A 54 -10.23 5.07 -10.25
N ALA A 55 -9.95 4.79 -8.98
CA ALA A 55 -10.24 5.69 -7.86
C ALA A 55 -9.26 6.87 -7.75
N GLY A 56 -8.06 6.72 -8.28
CA GLY A 56 -6.96 7.68 -8.15
C GLY A 56 -7.30 9.13 -8.44
N PRO A 57 -7.99 9.47 -9.56
CA PRO A 57 -8.36 10.85 -9.87
C PRO A 57 -9.23 11.55 -8.81
N PHE A 58 -9.92 10.81 -7.97
CA PHE A 58 -10.75 11.35 -6.89
C PHE A 58 -10.00 11.60 -5.58
N HIS A 59 -8.78 11.08 -5.44
CA HIS A 59 -8.03 11.17 -4.18
C HIS A 59 -7.77 12.62 -3.74
N ALA A 60 -7.46 13.51 -4.70
CA ALA A 60 -7.20 14.91 -4.40
C ALA A 60 -8.43 15.59 -3.80
N TYR A 61 -9.60 15.41 -4.42
CA TYR A 61 -10.87 15.94 -3.96
C TYR A 61 -11.24 15.38 -2.57
N LEU A 62 -11.20 14.06 -2.39
CA LEU A 62 -11.56 13.43 -1.12
C LEU A 62 -10.66 13.89 0.04
N CYS A 63 -9.35 14.03 -0.20
CA CYS A 63 -8.41 14.52 0.80
C CYS A 63 -8.48 16.05 1.03
N ASP A 64 -9.15 16.81 0.17
CA ASP A 64 -9.35 18.24 0.33
C ASP A 64 -10.68 18.54 1.02
N GLU A 65 -11.77 17.95 0.54
CA GLU A 65 -13.13 18.18 1.05
C GLU A 65 -13.32 17.61 2.46
N TYR A 66 -12.78 16.43 2.71
CA TYR A 66 -12.90 15.76 4.01
C TYR A 66 -11.61 15.92 4.83
N LYS A 67 -11.73 15.81 6.17
CA LYS A 67 -10.56 15.75 7.04
C LYS A 67 -9.68 14.56 6.65
N ARG A 68 -8.44 14.82 6.23
CA ARG A 68 -7.48 13.83 5.70
C ARG A 68 -7.31 12.60 6.60
N LYS A 69 -7.33 12.83 7.92
CA LYS A 69 -7.29 11.76 8.92
C LYS A 69 -8.54 10.87 8.85
N ASN A 70 -9.72 11.46 8.65
CA ASN A 70 -10.95 10.67 8.54
C ASN A 70 -10.95 9.85 7.25
N VAL A 71 -10.48 10.44 6.14
CA VAL A 71 -10.30 9.72 4.87
C VAL A 71 -9.36 8.53 5.05
N LEU A 72 -8.23 8.71 5.74
CA LEU A 72 -7.31 7.62 6.05
C LEU A 72 -7.97 6.53 6.89
N LEU A 73 -8.68 6.90 7.95
CA LEU A 73 -9.29 5.93 8.86
C LEU A 73 -10.46 5.19 8.20
N SER A 74 -11.33 5.89 7.45
CA SER A 74 -12.45 5.24 6.76
C SER A 74 -11.97 4.31 5.65
N SER A 75 -10.99 4.72 4.84
CA SER A 75 -10.43 3.85 3.81
C SER A 75 -9.69 2.65 4.41
N ALA A 76 -8.92 2.83 5.49
CA ALA A 76 -8.29 1.73 6.18
C ALA A 76 -9.32 0.75 6.79
N PHE A 77 -10.41 1.26 7.37
CA PHE A 77 -11.47 0.43 7.92
C PHE A 77 -12.14 -0.45 6.84
N VAL A 78 -12.54 0.15 5.71
CA VAL A 78 -13.16 -0.60 4.61
C VAL A 78 -12.17 -1.59 3.98
N MET A 79 -10.89 -1.21 3.86
CA MET A 79 -9.84 -2.11 3.41
C MET A 79 -9.70 -3.34 4.31
N LEU A 80 -9.67 -3.15 5.63
CA LEU A 80 -9.56 -4.26 6.60
C LEU A 80 -10.83 -5.13 6.61
N ALA A 81 -12.00 -4.52 6.43
CA ALA A 81 -13.25 -5.27 6.29
C ALA A 81 -13.25 -6.14 5.02
N ALA A 82 -12.78 -5.62 3.89
CA ALA A 82 -12.58 -6.40 2.68
C ALA A 82 -11.57 -7.54 2.89
N MET A 83 -10.47 -7.27 3.60
CA MET A 83 -9.48 -8.30 3.96
C MET A 83 -10.10 -9.41 4.81
N ALA A 84 -10.91 -9.08 5.81
CA ALA A 84 -11.63 -10.07 6.60
C ALA A 84 -12.57 -10.93 5.74
N GLY A 85 -13.13 -10.36 4.69
CA GLY A 85 -13.99 -11.04 3.72
C GLY A 85 -13.32 -12.22 3.01
N TYR A 86 -11.99 -12.19 2.82
CA TYR A 86 -11.27 -13.29 2.17
C TYR A 86 -11.38 -14.62 2.95
N ALA A 87 -11.56 -14.58 4.27
CA ALA A 87 -11.77 -15.78 5.07
C ALA A 87 -13.08 -16.54 4.74
N PHE A 88 -14.01 -15.85 4.08
CA PHE A 88 -15.34 -16.35 3.72
C PHE A 88 -15.57 -16.36 2.20
N ALA A 89 -14.56 -16.07 1.41
CA ALA A 89 -14.65 -16.03 -0.04
C ALA A 89 -14.62 -17.46 -0.60
N ASP A 90 -15.71 -17.88 -1.21
CA ASP A 90 -15.93 -19.22 -1.76
C ASP A 90 -16.10 -19.21 -3.29
N SER A 91 -16.08 -18.02 -3.90
CA SER A 91 -16.29 -17.88 -5.35
C SER A 91 -15.38 -16.81 -5.95
N TYR A 92 -15.06 -17.02 -7.24
CA TYR A 92 -14.27 -16.09 -8.03
C TYR A 92 -14.83 -14.65 -8.00
N LEU A 93 -16.14 -14.51 -8.14
CA LEU A 93 -16.78 -13.18 -8.14
C LEU A 93 -16.60 -12.45 -6.81
N LYS A 94 -16.73 -13.17 -5.68
CA LYS A 94 -16.50 -12.58 -4.35
C LYS A 94 -15.04 -12.10 -4.20
N LEU A 95 -14.08 -12.89 -4.68
CA LEU A 95 -12.67 -12.51 -4.65
C LEU A 95 -12.39 -11.26 -5.48
N MET A 96 -12.94 -11.19 -6.69
CA MET A 96 -12.81 -10.01 -7.56
C MET A 96 -13.40 -8.76 -6.94
N LEU A 97 -14.58 -8.87 -6.31
CA LEU A 97 -15.20 -7.74 -5.61
C LEU A 97 -14.39 -7.29 -4.39
N LEU A 98 -13.93 -8.23 -3.57
CA LEU A 98 -13.09 -7.92 -2.40
C LEU A 98 -11.77 -7.26 -2.82
N ALA A 99 -11.11 -7.79 -3.85
CA ALA A 99 -9.87 -7.23 -4.39
C ALA A 99 -10.10 -5.81 -4.96
N SER A 100 -11.19 -5.58 -5.67
CA SER A 100 -11.53 -4.25 -6.20
C SER A 100 -11.78 -3.24 -5.07
N VAL A 101 -12.57 -3.59 -4.06
CA VAL A 101 -12.82 -2.73 -2.90
C VAL A 101 -11.52 -2.44 -2.14
N GLN A 102 -10.71 -3.47 -1.93
CA GLN A 102 -9.42 -3.33 -1.27
C GLN A 102 -8.48 -2.42 -2.07
N GLY A 103 -8.45 -2.54 -3.41
CA GLY A 103 -7.63 -1.69 -4.29
C GLY A 103 -7.99 -0.22 -4.20
N VAL A 104 -9.28 0.12 -4.29
CA VAL A 104 -9.78 1.49 -4.10
C VAL A 104 -9.32 2.05 -2.75
N CYS A 105 -9.58 1.29 -1.68
CA CYS A 105 -9.30 1.73 -0.32
C CYS A 105 -7.80 1.81 -0.03
N PHE A 106 -6.99 0.90 -0.56
CA PHE A 106 -5.54 0.90 -0.42
C PHE A 106 -4.92 2.14 -1.07
N GLY A 107 -5.31 2.47 -2.31
CA GLY A 107 -4.83 3.67 -3.00
C GLY A 107 -5.19 4.95 -2.24
N LEU A 108 -6.43 5.05 -1.76
CA LEU A 108 -6.91 6.20 -1.00
C LEU A 108 -6.22 6.31 0.38
N ALA A 109 -6.07 5.20 1.11
CA ALA A 109 -5.35 5.16 2.40
C ALA A 109 -3.88 5.57 2.24
N THR A 110 -3.21 5.08 1.19
CA THR A 110 -1.82 5.44 0.87
C THR A 110 -1.69 6.95 0.59
N THR A 111 -2.56 7.51 -0.26
CA THR A 111 -2.56 8.95 -0.58
C THR A 111 -2.86 9.81 0.64
N ALA A 112 -3.89 9.46 1.41
CA ALA A 112 -4.28 10.17 2.63
C ALA A 112 -3.16 10.08 3.69
N GLY A 113 -2.56 8.92 3.86
CA GLY A 113 -1.45 8.68 4.78
C GLY A 113 -0.23 9.53 4.48
N ILE A 114 0.21 9.57 3.21
CA ILE A 114 1.31 10.44 2.77
C ILE A 114 0.97 11.91 3.02
N THR A 115 -0.26 12.31 2.73
CA THR A 115 -0.71 13.69 2.92
C THR A 115 -0.69 14.08 4.41
N VAL A 116 -1.18 13.21 5.30
CA VAL A 116 -1.12 13.40 6.76
C VAL A 116 0.33 13.48 7.24
N ALA A 117 1.19 12.58 6.77
CA ALA A 117 2.62 12.57 7.16
C ALA A 117 3.32 13.89 6.77
N ILE A 118 3.00 14.46 5.60
CA ILE A 118 3.50 15.75 5.15
C ILE A 118 2.98 16.88 6.06
N ASP A 119 1.69 16.85 6.42
CA ASP A 119 1.07 17.91 7.22
C ASP A 119 1.61 18.02 8.64
N ILE A 120 1.98 16.89 9.24
CA ILE A 120 2.54 16.85 10.61
C ILE A 120 4.07 17.04 10.65
N THR A 121 4.69 17.21 9.48
CA THR A 121 6.15 17.40 9.34
C THR A 121 6.48 18.86 9.04
N THR A 122 7.46 19.43 9.74
CA THR A 122 7.90 20.82 9.49
C THR A 122 8.54 20.95 8.11
N SER A 123 8.45 22.14 7.52
CA SER A 123 8.98 22.44 6.17
C SER A 123 10.47 22.09 6.00
N THR A 124 11.27 22.35 7.03
CA THR A 124 12.72 22.08 7.05
C THR A 124 13.06 20.58 7.08
N ARG A 125 12.18 19.74 7.65
CA ARG A 125 12.41 18.29 7.78
C ARG A 125 11.53 17.46 6.86
N ARG A 126 10.79 18.09 5.95
CA ARG A 126 9.78 17.43 5.10
C ARG A 126 10.38 16.32 4.22
N SER A 127 11.54 16.55 3.61
CA SER A 127 12.18 15.53 2.76
C SER A 127 12.64 14.31 3.57
N ALA A 128 13.26 14.53 4.74
CA ALA A 128 13.66 13.44 5.63
C ALA A 128 12.43 12.70 6.20
N GLY A 129 11.37 13.43 6.57
CA GLY A 129 10.13 12.85 7.04
C GLY A 129 9.48 11.95 5.99
N ASN A 130 9.38 12.40 4.75
CA ASN A 130 8.82 11.60 3.66
C ASN A 130 9.63 10.31 3.41
N MET A 131 10.96 10.38 3.52
CA MET A 131 11.80 9.18 3.38
C MET A 131 11.56 8.18 4.51
N ILE A 132 11.54 8.64 5.77
CA ILE A 132 11.29 7.76 6.93
C ILE A 132 9.89 7.14 6.83
N TYR A 133 8.89 7.93 6.41
CA TYR A 133 7.53 7.44 6.19
C TYR A 133 7.48 6.37 5.08
N ALA A 134 8.15 6.59 3.95
CA ALA A 134 8.26 5.59 2.90
C ALA A 134 8.96 4.31 3.38
N TRP A 135 10.00 4.45 4.21
CA TRP A 135 10.71 3.32 4.81
C TRP A 135 9.80 2.48 5.72
N SER A 136 8.95 3.13 6.52
CA SER A 136 8.03 2.40 7.40
C SER A 136 7.08 1.49 6.60
N ALA A 137 6.61 1.93 5.43
CA ALA A 137 5.82 1.09 4.53
C ALA A 137 6.63 -0.13 4.04
N ARG A 138 7.87 0.09 3.58
CA ARG A 138 8.73 -0.98 3.04
C ARG A 138 9.10 -2.03 4.09
N LEU A 139 9.44 -1.59 5.29
CA LEU A 139 9.68 -2.50 6.41
C LEU A 139 8.42 -3.28 6.78
N GLY A 140 7.25 -2.62 6.73
CA GLY A 140 5.96 -3.29 6.90
C GLY A 140 5.72 -4.36 5.84
N MET A 141 5.98 -4.07 4.56
CA MET A 141 5.88 -5.05 3.47
C MET A 141 6.74 -6.28 3.73
N LEU A 142 8.03 -6.07 4.00
CA LEU A 142 8.98 -7.16 4.23
C LEU A 142 8.58 -8.01 5.43
N ALA A 143 8.30 -7.38 6.56
CA ALA A 143 7.87 -8.07 7.78
C ALA A 143 6.54 -8.79 7.59
N GLY A 144 5.59 -8.16 6.89
CA GLY A 144 4.29 -8.74 6.59
C GLY A 144 4.40 -9.97 5.71
N ALA A 145 5.13 -9.92 4.60
CA ALA A 145 5.33 -11.05 3.71
C ALA A 145 5.94 -12.25 4.44
N CYS A 146 7.01 -12.04 5.20
CA CYS A 146 7.64 -13.10 5.99
C CYS A 146 6.69 -13.69 7.04
N ALA A 147 5.99 -12.83 7.78
CA ALA A 147 5.04 -13.28 8.80
C ALA A 147 3.83 -14.00 8.18
N GLY A 148 3.37 -13.57 7.01
CA GLY A 148 2.27 -14.19 6.30
C GLY A 148 2.56 -15.63 5.92
N PHE A 149 3.71 -15.91 5.32
CA PHE A 149 4.12 -17.27 4.99
C PHE A 149 4.33 -18.15 6.21
N LEU A 150 5.02 -17.62 7.25
CA LEU A 150 5.23 -18.37 8.49
C LEU A 150 3.90 -18.75 9.16
N LEU A 151 2.95 -17.84 9.21
CA LEU A 151 1.64 -18.10 9.78
C LEU A 151 0.82 -19.06 8.91
N TYR A 152 0.94 -18.96 7.59
CA TYR A 152 0.25 -19.88 6.68
C TYR A 152 0.73 -21.32 6.87
N ASP A 153 2.04 -21.52 6.92
CA ASP A 153 2.66 -22.84 7.12
C ASP A 153 2.26 -23.47 8.47
N LEU A 154 2.26 -22.69 9.54
CA LEU A 154 1.97 -23.18 10.89
C LEU A 154 0.47 -23.34 11.19
N TYR A 155 -0.38 -22.44 10.69
CA TYR A 155 -1.77 -22.29 11.16
C TYR A 155 -2.80 -22.18 10.04
N GLY A 156 -2.38 -22.15 8.79
CA GLY A 156 -3.26 -22.06 7.62
C GLY A 156 -3.83 -20.67 7.33
N PHE A 157 -4.54 -20.57 6.21
CA PHE A 157 -4.98 -19.31 5.60
C PHE A 157 -5.88 -18.44 6.49
N ARG A 158 -6.88 -19.04 7.15
CA ARG A 158 -7.81 -18.25 8.00
C ARG A 158 -7.09 -17.52 9.12
N THR A 159 -6.07 -18.14 9.70
CA THR A 159 -5.27 -17.52 10.75
C THR A 159 -4.47 -16.34 10.21
N VAL A 160 -3.90 -16.46 9.00
CA VAL A 160 -3.24 -15.33 8.33
C VAL A 160 -4.19 -14.15 8.17
N VAL A 161 -5.41 -14.39 7.69
CA VAL A 161 -6.41 -13.32 7.53
C VAL A 161 -6.72 -12.64 8.86
N TYR A 162 -7.00 -13.40 9.92
CA TYR A 162 -7.36 -12.82 11.21
C TYR A 162 -6.20 -12.04 11.84
N VAL A 163 -4.99 -12.57 11.78
CA VAL A 163 -3.80 -11.88 12.30
C VAL A 163 -3.51 -10.63 11.47
N ALA A 164 -3.60 -10.72 10.15
CA ALA A 164 -3.43 -9.56 9.27
C ALA A 164 -4.42 -8.44 9.60
N VAL A 165 -5.71 -8.77 9.76
CA VAL A 165 -6.74 -7.80 10.16
C VAL A 165 -6.44 -7.22 11.53
N ALA A 166 -6.05 -8.03 12.52
CA ALA A 166 -5.70 -7.56 13.86
C ALA A 166 -4.51 -6.57 13.82
N VAL A 167 -3.44 -6.90 13.08
CA VAL A 167 -2.29 -5.99 12.88
C VAL A 167 -2.74 -4.68 12.22
N GLY A 168 -3.61 -4.74 11.22
CA GLY A 168 -4.16 -3.56 10.56
C GLY A 168 -5.02 -2.69 11.51
N VAL A 169 -5.82 -3.30 12.38
CA VAL A 169 -6.60 -2.59 13.42
C VAL A 169 -5.66 -1.87 14.40
N PHE A 170 -4.55 -2.49 14.80
CA PHE A 170 -3.52 -1.81 15.60
C PHE A 170 -2.91 -0.64 14.83
N GLY A 171 -2.64 -0.79 13.54
CA GLY A 171 -2.20 0.32 12.68
C GLY A 171 -3.21 1.47 12.66
N MET A 172 -4.49 1.15 12.50
CA MET A 172 -5.60 2.12 12.55
C MET A 172 -5.69 2.83 13.92
N TYR A 173 -5.47 2.09 15.02
CA TYR A 173 -5.42 2.68 16.35
C TYR A 173 -4.31 3.73 16.45
N PHE A 174 -3.08 3.45 16.00
CA PHE A 174 -2.00 4.44 16.00
C PHE A 174 -2.33 5.65 15.11
N ALA A 175 -2.90 5.45 13.93
CA ALA A 175 -3.36 6.53 13.05
C ALA A 175 -4.43 7.39 13.72
N SER A 176 -5.35 6.80 14.47
CA SER A 176 -6.41 7.52 15.20
C SER A 176 -5.87 8.44 16.31
N ARG A 177 -4.70 8.13 16.86
CA ARG A 177 -4.03 8.92 17.90
C ARG A 177 -3.18 10.08 17.36
N VAL A 178 -3.07 10.21 16.03
CA VAL A 178 -2.34 11.31 15.40
C VAL A 178 -3.19 12.57 15.43
N TYR A 179 -2.63 13.65 15.95
CA TYR A 179 -3.26 14.97 15.85
C TYR A 179 -2.86 15.63 14.53
N VAL A 180 -3.84 16.03 13.75
CA VAL A 180 -3.66 16.77 12.49
C VAL A 180 -4.38 18.11 12.63
N ALA A 181 -3.64 19.20 12.47
CA ALA A 181 -4.23 20.53 12.49
C ALA A 181 -5.26 20.68 11.37
N PHE A 182 -6.36 21.36 11.67
CA PHE A 182 -7.38 21.65 10.67
C PHE A 182 -6.79 22.52 9.55
N ARG A 183 -7.12 22.17 8.32
CA ARG A 183 -6.85 22.98 7.14
C ARG A 183 -8.15 23.17 6.37
N ALA A 184 -8.43 24.41 5.99
CA ALA A 184 -9.56 24.71 5.13
C ALA A 184 -9.41 24.05 3.77
N PRO A 185 -10.50 23.55 3.16
CA PRO A 185 -10.49 23.07 1.78
C PRO A 185 -9.99 24.15 0.82
N ILE A 186 -9.26 23.74 -0.20
CA ILE A 186 -8.69 24.63 -1.23
C ILE A 186 -9.62 24.68 -2.45
N GLY A 187 -10.64 23.82 -2.50
CA GLY A 187 -11.56 23.70 -3.64
C GLY A 187 -10.96 22.88 -4.79
N MET A 188 -10.42 21.71 -4.50
CA MET A 188 -9.89 20.80 -5.51
C MET A 188 -10.99 20.30 -6.45
N ARG A 189 -10.66 20.16 -7.74
CA ARG A 189 -11.58 19.57 -8.72
C ARG A 189 -11.88 18.12 -8.37
N LEU A 190 -13.11 17.67 -8.66
CA LEU A 190 -13.55 16.29 -8.40
C LEU A 190 -12.62 15.26 -9.04
N CYS A 191 -12.16 15.52 -10.26
CA CYS A 191 -11.24 14.65 -10.97
C CYS A 191 -9.94 15.41 -11.24
N SER A 192 -8.82 14.92 -10.68
CA SER A 192 -7.49 15.54 -10.80
C SER A 192 -6.40 14.50 -10.67
N LEU A 193 -5.29 14.69 -11.38
CA LEU A 193 -4.08 13.89 -11.19
C LEU A 193 -3.25 14.33 -9.98
N ASP A 194 -3.59 15.48 -9.35
CA ASP A 194 -2.93 15.92 -8.14
C ASP A 194 -3.09 14.90 -7.01
N ARG A 195 -2.04 14.76 -6.18
CA ARG A 195 -1.94 13.77 -5.10
C ARG A 195 -2.03 12.30 -5.54
N PHE A 196 -2.17 12.04 -6.85
CA PHE A 196 -2.28 10.70 -7.40
C PHE A 196 -1.08 10.38 -8.30
N LEU A 197 -0.98 10.96 -9.49
CA LEU A 197 0.08 10.69 -10.46
C LEU A 197 0.83 11.96 -10.86
N LEU A 198 2.16 11.84 -10.97
CA LEU A 198 3.04 12.89 -11.46
C LEU A 198 3.50 12.54 -12.90
N PRO A 199 2.85 13.09 -13.95
CA PRO A 199 3.16 12.72 -15.34
C PRO A 199 4.63 12.95 -15.73
N ARG A 200 5.27 13.99 -15.18
CA ARG A 200 6.69 14.29 -15.45
C ARG A 200 7.66 13.22 -14.95
N ALA A 201 7.22 12.35 -14.04
CA ALA A 201 8.02 11.27 -13.48
C ALA A 201 7.78 9.92 -14.18
N TRP A 202 7.32 9.91 -15.42
CA TRP A 202 7.00 8.69 -16.15
C TRP A 202 8.21 7.76 -16.36
N VAL A 203 9.41 8.31 -16.61
CA VAL A 203 10.63 7.51 -16.76
C VAL A 203 11.01 6.79 -15.46
N PRO A 204 11.18 7.48 -14.30
CA PRO A 204 11.43 6.78 -13.05
C PRO A 204 10.25 5.89 -12.65
N ALA A 205 9.00 6.20 -13.03
CA ALA A 205 7.85 5.37 -12.79
C ALA A 205 7.96 4.02 -13.53
N LEU A 206 8.26 4.04 -14.82
CA LEU A 206 8.45 2.83 -15.60
C LEU A 206 9.60 1.97 -15.07
N ASN A 207 10.73 2.58 -14.74
CA ASN A 207 11.86 1.87 -14.14
C ASN A 207 11.47 1.25 -12.78
N MET A 208 10.75 1.99 -11.95
CA MET A 208 10.30 1.50 -10.64
C MET A 208 9.33 0.32 -10.78
N LEU A 209 8.42 0.38 -11.75
CA LEU A 209 7.49 -0.71 -12.05
C LEU A 209 8.26 -1.99 -12.45
N LEU A 210 9.19 -1.87 -13.38
CA LEU A 210 10.00 -3.00 -13.85
C LEU A 210 10.88 -3.60 -12.73
N ILE A 211 11.51 -2.75 -11.91
CA ILE A 211 12.31 -3.20 -10.77
C ILE A 211 11.44 -3.90 -9.72
N ALA A 212 10.22 -3.41 -9.48
CA ALA A 212 9.32 -3.99 -8.50
C ALA A 212 8.65 -5.29 -9.01
N PHE A 213 8.53 -5.46 -10.31
CA PHE A 213 7.99 -6.68 -10.91
C PHE A 213 8.82 -7.92 -10.58
N VAL A 214 10.15 -7.79 -10.58
CA VAL A 214 11.06 -8.93 -10.29
C VAL A 214 10.81 -9.55 -8.91
N PRO A 215 10.86 -8.80 -7.78
CA PRO A 215 10.52 -9.37 -6.48
C PRO A 215 9.04 -9.80 -6.39
N GLY A 216 8.13 -9.23 -7.16
CA GLY A 216 6.75 -9.72 -7.28
C GLY A 216 6.72 -11.16 -7.77
N VAL A 217 7.39 -11.47 -8.87
CA VAL A 217 7.52 -12.85 -9.43
C VAL A 217 8.21 -13.80 -8.44
N LEU A 218 9.18 -13.29 -7.67
CA LEU A 218 9.95 -14.11 -6.73
C LEU A 218 9.25 -14.29 -5.37
N LEU A 219 8.30 -13.42 -5.02
CA LEU A 219 7.61 -13.47 -3.73
C LEU A 219 6.98 -14.85 -3.43
N PRO A 220 6.32 -15.52 -4.37
CA PRO A 220 5.83 -16.87 -4.18
C PRO A 220 6.91 -17.87 -3.75
N LEU A 221 8.15 -17.73 -4.19
CA LEU A 221 9.24 -18.65 -3.85
C LEU A 221 9.66 -18.59 -2.36
N LEU A 222 9.24 -17.56 -1.61
CA LEU A 222 9.43 -17.50 -0.15
C LEU A 222 8.76 -18.68 0.56
N TYR A 223 7.68 -19.23 0.02
CA TYR A 223 6.99 -20.39 0.56
C TYR A 223 7.88 -21.66 0.54
N ILE A 224 8.74 -21.79 -0.48
CA ILE A 224 9.67 -22.92 -0.63
C ILE A 224 10.93 -22.73 0.25
N GLY A 225 11.00 -21.63 1.03
CA GLY A 225 12.16 -21.28 1.84
C GLY A 225 13.32 -20.70 1.00
N ASP A 226 13.03 -20.19 -0.20
CA ASP A 226 14.04 -19.62 -1.07
C ASP A 226 14.48 -18.23 -0.58
N TYR A 227 15.69 -18.16 -0.05
CA TYR A 227 16.31 -16.92 0.41
C TYR A 227 16.47 -15.87 -0.69
N ILE A 228 16.45 -16.25 -1.97
CA ILE A 228 16.57 -15.33 -3.11
C ILE A 228 15.36 -14.39 -3.14
N ALA A 229 14.15 -14.90 -2.90
CA ALA A 229 12.94 -14.08 -2.85
C ALA A 229 12.99 -13.05 -1.70
N PHE A 230 13.47 -13.47 -0.52
CA PHE A 230 13.67 -12.57 0.61
C PHE A 230 14.70 -11.48 0.28
N LEU A 231 15.84 -11.85 -0.31
CA LEU A 231 16.88 -10.91 -0.72
C LEU A 231 16.40 -9.94 -1.79
N ALA A 232 15.58 -10.41 -2.76
CA ALA A 232 14.99 -9.56 -3.79
C ALA A 232 14.03 -8.52 -3.19
N LEU A 233 13.17 -8.93 -2.26
CA LEU A 233 12.25 -8.01 -1.57
C LEU A 233 13.00 -7.03 -0.66
N ALA A 234 14.04 -7.49 0.04
CA ALA A 234 14.91 -6.63 0.82
C ALA A 234 15.65 -5.62 -0.07
N ALA A 235 16.23 -6.08 -1.19
CA ALA A 235 16.90 -5.22 -2.16
C ALA A 235 15.94 -4.15 -2.72
N LEU A 236 14.71 -4.51 -3.06
CA LEU A 236 13.69 -3.54 -3.48
C LEU A 236 13.46 -2.47 -2.40
N THR A 237 13.41 -2.88 -1.14
CA THR A 237 13.24 -1.96 -0.01
C THR A 237 14.33 -0.87 0.01
N PHE A 238 15.58 -1.23 -0.24
CA PHE A 238 16.71 -0.28 -0.30
C PHE A 238 16.74 0.52 -1.60
N LEU A 239 16.48 -0.11 -2.75
CA LEU A 239 16.46 0.54 -4.07
C LEU A 239 15.39 1.62 -4.20
N THR A 240 14.28 1.53 -3.44
CA THR A 240 13.22 2.56 -3.47
C THR A 240 13.68 3.94 -2.99
N LEU A 241 14.74 4.03 -2.19
CA LEU A 241 15.25 5.31 -1.68
C LEU A 241 15.73 6.27 -2.77
N PRO A 242 16.66 5.88 -3.67
CA PRO A 242 17.08 6.76 -4.75
C PRO A 242 15.91 7.13 -5.67
N PHE A 243 14.99 6.20 -5.93
CA PHE A 243 13.79 6.49 -6.73
C PHE A 243 12.88 7.51 -6.05
N THR A 244 12.58 7.37 -4.77
CA THR A 244 11.79 8.36 -4.03
C THR A 244 12.40 9.76 -4.12
N ARG A 245 13.74 9.87 -4.05
CA ARG A 245 14.44 11.15 -4.26
C ARG A 245 14.25 11.69 -5.68
N MET A 246 14.30 10.83 -6.70
CA MET A 246 14.08 11.24 -8.10
C MET A 246 12.66 11.78 -8.31
N PHE A 247 11.64 11.11 -7.78
CA PHE A 247 10.25 11.58 -7.85
C PHE A 247 10.07 12.93 -7.17
N VAL A 248 10.67 13.12 -5.99
CA VAL A 248 10.63 14.39 -5.26
C VAL A 248 11.38 15.50 -6.01
N LYS A 249 12.50 15.21 -6.67
CA LYS A 249 13.24 16.19 -7.48
C LYS A 249 12.48 16.65 -8.72
N LEU A 250 11.74 15.74 -9.37
CA LEU A 250 10.91 16.04 -10.55
C LEU A 250 9.60 16.75 -10.20
N SER A 251 9.20 16.73 -8.92
CA SER A 251 7.99 17.39 -8.46
C SER A 251 8.23 18.87 -8.12
N HIS A 252 7.27 19.73 -8.47
CA HIS A 252 7.24 21.09 -7.94
C HIS A 252 7.01 21.09 -6.42
N HIS A 253 7.33 22.19 -5.74
CA HIS A 253 7.20 22.31 -4.28
C HIS A 253 5.82 21.91 -3.75
N CYS A 254 4.77 22.22 -4.48
CA CYS A 254 3.38 21.87 -4.15
C CYS A 254 3.03 20.41 -4.47
N GLN A 255 3.77 19.74 -5.35
CA GLN A 255 3.50 18.40 -5.87
C GLN A 255 4.37 17.30 -5.24
N ARG A 256 5.14 17.59 -4.21
CA ARG A 256 6.02 16.59 -3.56
C ARG A 256 5.24 15.40 -2.98
N GLY A 257 4.04 15.63 -2.51
CA GLY A 257 3.12 14.56 -2.08
C GLY A 257 2.72 13.67 -3.25
N THR A 258 2.36 14.29 -4.39
CA THR A 258 2.01 13.57 -5.62
C THR A 258 3.16 12.70 -6.12
N GLY A 259 4.41 13.21 -6.12
CA GLY A 259 5.59 12.43 -6.48
C GLY A 259 5.77 11.20 -5.58
N ASN A 260 5.57 11.37 -4.27
CA ASN A 260 5.69 10.27 -3.31
C ASN A 260 4.58 9.22 -3.51
N THR A 261 3.33 9.65 -3.70
CA THR A 261 2.21 8.76 -4.00
C THR A 261 2.44 7.98 -5.29
N THR A 262 2.88 8.66 -6.36
CA THR A 262 3.21 8.01 -7.64
C THR A 262 4.27 6.93 -7.46
N CYS A 263 5.35 7.21 -6.73
CA CYS A 263 6.41 6.24 -6.46
C CYS A 263 5.87 4.99 -5.75
N HIS A 264 5.00 5.18 -4.74
CA HIS A 264 4.39 4.07 -4.02
C HIS A 264 3.45 3.25 -4.91
N LEU A 265 2.49 3.89 -5.57
CA LEU A 265 1.48 3.21 -6.37
C LEU A 265 2.09 2.42 -7.53
N VAL A 266 3.08 3.00 -8.19
CA VAL A 266 3.77 2.33 -9.31
C VAL A 266 4.58 1.13 -8.83
N MET A 267 5.22 1.24 -7.67
CA MET A 267 5.92 0.10 -7.08
C MET A 267 4.96 -1.02 -6.68
N GLU A 268 3.85 -0.69 -6.02
CA GLU A 268 2.81 -1.67 -5.68
C GLU A 268 2.25 -2.36 -6.93
N THR A 269 2.04 -1.57 -8.00
CA THR A 269 1.61 -2.12 -9.31
C THR A 269 2.62 -3.13 -9.86
N GLY A 270 3.91 -2.80 -9.81
CA GLY A 270 4.96 -3.73 -10.26
C GLY A 270 4.99 -5.01 -9.46
N LEU A 271 4.94 -4.92 -8.12
CA LEU A 271 4.92 -6.08 -7.23
C LEU A 271 3.71 -6.98 -7.48
N LEU A 272 2.51 -6.39 -7.54
CA LEU A 272 1.26 -7.15 -7.71
C LEU A 272 1.10 -7.72 -9.13
N ALA A 273 1.67 -7.06 -10.14
CA ALA A 273 1.69 -7.59 -11.49
C ALA A 273 2.65 -8.79 -11.64
N GLY A 274 3.61 -8.93 -10.73
CA GLY A 274 4.51 -10.08 -10.66
C GLY A 274 3.93 -11.27 -9.90
N LEU A 275 2.99 -11.06 -8.98
CA LEU A 275 2.28 -12.12 -8.25
C LEU A 275 1.26 -12.84 -9.13
#